data_d8333ae76d8df35e99c7fceb1a212dca
#
_entry.id   d8333ae76d8df35e99c7fceb1a212dca
#
_cell.length_a   1.000
_cell.length_b   1.000
_cell.length_c   1.000
_cell.angle_alpha   90.00
_cell.angle_beta   90.00
_cell.angle_gamma   90.00
#
_symmetry.space_group_name_H-M   'P 1'
#
loop_
_entity.id
_entity.type
_entity.pdbx_description
1 polymer ?
#
loop_
_entity_poly.entity_id
_entity_poly.type
_entity_poly.pdbx_seq_one_letter_code
_entity_poly.pdbx_strand_id
1 'polypeptide(L)'
;MNESQITQLAALCNRVLRQNWREGVENGTHYGYTAPSPGHYPWLWYWDSCFHAIIWRHLDPARSRLELETLLASSRDGVIGHIAFLGQPLNLERAMRYNIATRHAPTTSTIQPPALAWAWSMSVGDPRLESKIQEHHDWLRAHRDLEGDNLLWLIQPDESGMDAS
;
A
#
# COMPACT_ATOMS: atom_id res chain seq x y z
N MET A 1 27.54 -0.40 -12.63
CA MET A 1 27.03 0.98 -12.59
C MET A 1 28.07 1.83 -11.89
N ASN A 2 28.47 2.97 -12.45
CA ASN A 2 29.43 3.87 -11.78
C ASN A 2 28.70 4.88 -10.87
N GLU A 3 29.47 5.60 -10.04
CA GLU A 3 28.92 6.53 -9.03
C GLU A 3 28.03 7.63 -9.64
N SER A 4 28.43 8.18 -10.81
CA SER A 4 27.62 9.17 -11.52
C SER A 4 26.28 8.62 -11.98
N GLN A 5 26.24 7.37 -12.46
CA GLN A 5 24.98 6.71 -12.86
C GLN A 5 24.06 6.45 -11.66
N ILE A 6 24.63 6.06 -10.52
CA ILE A 6 23.87 5.88 -9.26
C ILE A 6 23.24 7.20 -8.82
N THR A 7 24.01 8.27 -8.83
CA THR A 7 23.54 9.63 -8.45
C THR A 7 22.42 10.11 -9.37
N GLN A 8 22.56 9.90 -10.68
CA GLN A 8 21.53 10.26 -11.65
C GLN A 8 20.24 9.45 -11.45
N LEU A 9 20.36 8.14 -11.22
CA LEU A 9 19.21 7.27 -10.96
C LEU A 9 18.48 7.71 -9.68
N ALA A 10 19.21 7.96 -8.59
CA ALA A 10 18.64 8.44 -7.33
C ALA A 10 17.89 9.78 -7.51
N ALA A 11 18.44 10.70 -8.29
CA ALA A 11 17.79 11.98 -8.60
C ALA A 11 16.50 11.78 -9.42
N LEU A 12 16.49 10.86 -10.38
CA LEU A 12 15.30 10.50 -11.16
C LEU A 12 14.21 9.88 -10.27
N CYS A 13 14.56 8.89 -9.45
CA CYS A 13 13.64 8.27 -8.49
C CYS A 13 13.02 9.31 -7.55
N ASN A 14 13.84 10.16 -6.94
CA ASN A 14 13.37 11.22 -6.05
C ASN A 14 12.38 12.17 -6.75
N ARG A 15 12.67 12.58 -7.99
CA ARG A 15 11.78 13.44 -8.77
C ARG A 15 10.44 12.77 -9.03
N VAL A 16 10.42 11.52 -9.51
CA VAL A 16 9.19 10.78 -9.79
C VAL A 16 8.35 10.60 -8.53
N LEU A 17 8.96 10.13 -7.44
CA LEU A 17 8.26 9.91 -6.18
C LEU A 17 7.66 11.21 -5.63
N ARG A 18 8.39 12.35 -5.69
CA ARG A 18 7.86 13.65 -5.26
C ARG A 18 6.71 14.15 -6.12
N GLN A 19 6.76 13.94 -7.43
CA GLN A 19 5.68 14.30 -8.33
C GLN A 19 4.42 13.47 -8.08
N ASN A 20 4.60 12.21 -7.71
CA ASN A 20 3.52 11.27 -7.44
C ASN A 20 2.99 11.32 -6.00
N TRP A 21 3.67 12.04 -5.10
CA TRP A 21 3.26 12.17 -3.71
C TRP A 21 1.91 12.87 -3.57
N ARG A 22 1.05 12.31 -2.75
CA ARG A 22 -0.26 12.84 -2.34
C ARG A 22 -0.29 12.94 -0.84
N GLU A 23 -0.77 14.07 -0.34
CA GLU A 23 -0.81 14.33 1.09
C GLU A 23 -2.02 15.21 1.41
N GLY A 24 -2.67 14.96 2.54
CA GLY A 24 -3.84 15.71 2.96
C GLY A 24 -4.38 15.27 4.32
N VAL A 25 -5.57 15.73 4.62
CA VAL A 25 -6.31 15.33 5.83
C VAL A 25 -7.70 14.83 5.42
N GLU A 26 -8.05 13.64 5.86
CA GLU A 26 -9.38 13.06 5.65
C GLU A 26 -9.93 12.57 6.99
N ASN A 27 -11.15 12.99 7.33
CA ASN A 27 -11.79 12.67 8.63
C ASN A 27 -10.89 12.98 9.84
N GLY A 28 -10.12 14.07 9.79
CA GLY A 28 -9.22 14.49 10.86
C GLY A 28 -7.91 13.71 10.93
N THR A 29 -7.68 12.76 10.04
CA THR A 29 -6.45 11.96 9.97
C THR A 29 -5.56 12.47 8.83
N HIS A 30 -4.30 12.77 9.16
CA HIS A 30 -3.29 13.12 8.18
C HIS A 30 -2.88 11.86 7.41
N TYR A 31 -2.84 11.95 6.10
CA TYR A 31 -2.39 10.87 5.21
C TYR A 31 -1.31 11.36 4.24
N GLY A 32 -0.46 10.46 3.82
CA GLY A 32 0.50 10.69 2.74
C GLY A 32 0.86 9.38 2.06
N TYR A 33 0.83 9.37 0.73
CA TYR A 33 1.18 8.20 -0.06
C TYR A 33 1.70 8.60 -1.45
N THR A 34 2.40 7.69 -2.10
CA THR A 34 2.84 7.84 -3.47
C THR A 34 1.86 7.14 -4.41
N ALA A 35 1.21 7.89 -5.30
CA ALA A 35 0.36 7.30 -6.33
C ALA A 35 1.25 6.61 -7.40
N PRO A 36 1.00 5.33 -7.76
CA PRO A 36 1.80 4.65 -8.78
C PRO A 36 1.81 5.37 -10.12
N SER A 37 0.65 5.90 -10.53
CA SER A 37 0.51 6.76 -11.70
C SER A 37 -0.60 7.78 -11.47
N PRO A 38 -0.31 9.06 -11.25
CA PRO A 38 -1.31 10.07 -10.92
C PRO A 38 -2.47 10.20 -11.91
N GLY A 39 -2.23 9.90 -13.18
CA GLY A 39 -3.25 9.98 -14.23
C GLY A 39 -4.12 8.72 -14.37
N HIS A 40 -3.59 7.55 -14.00
CA HIS A 40 -4.27 6.25 -14.20
C HIS A 40 -4.55 5.52 -12.90
N TYR A 41 -3.66 5.64 -11.92
CA TYR A 41 -3.71 4.97 -10.63
C TYR A 41 -3.47 5.99 -9.51
N PRO A 42 -4.39 6.96 -9.28
CA PRO A 42 -4.17 8.10 -8.39
C PRO A 42 -4.35 7.77 -6.91
N TRP A 43 -4.77 6.56 -6.58
CA TRP A 43 -5.10 6.11 -5.22
C TRP A 43 -3.93 5.45 -4.52
N LEU A 44 -4.07 5.20 -3.23
CA LEU A 44 -3.15 4.36 -2.46
C LEU A 44 -3.35 2.89 -2.87
N TRP A 45 -2.26 2.25 -3.31
CA TRP A 45 -2.21 0.83 -3.68
C TRP A 45 -1.33 0.11 -2.67
N TYR A 46 -1.78 -1.05 -2.17
CA TYR A 46 -1.16 -1.72 -1.04
C TYR A 46 0.32 -2.06 -1.24
N TRP A 47 0.67 -2.92 -2.20
CA TRP A 47 2.05 -3.34 -2.38
C TRP A 47 2.94 -2.23 -2.97
N ASP A 48 2.36 -1.36 -3.82
CA ASP A 48 3.07 -0.19 -4.35
C ASP A 48 3.54 0.71 -3.21
N SER A 49 2.67 1.00 -2.23
CA SER A 49 3.04 1.78 -1.06
C SER A 49 4.13 1.11 -0.23
N CYS A 50 4.14 -0.22 -0.14
CA CYS A 50 5.22 -0.95 0.52
C CYS A 50 6.57 -0.71 -0.19
N PHE A 51 6.61 -0.81 -1.51
CA PHE A 51 7.83 -0.55 -2.28
C PHE A 51 8.25 0.93 -2.26
N HIS A 52 7.29 1.84 -2.36
CA HIS A 52 7.55 3.28 -2.26
C HIS A 52 8.16 3.63 -0.90
N ALA A 53 7.63 3.10 0.20
CA ALA A 53 8.16 3.34 1.53
C ALA A 53 9.61 2.86 1.68
N ILE A 54 9.96 1.69 1.10
CA ILE A 54 11.33 1.19 1.09
C ILE A 54 12.27 2.17 0.35
N ILE A 55 11.82 2.76 -0.75
CA ILE A 55 12.63 3.73 -1.49
C ILE A 55 12.70 5.06 -0.74
N TRP A 56 11.57 5.55 -0.21
CA TRP A 56 11.51 6.78 0.57
C TRP A 56 12.43 6.76 1.79
N ARG A 57 12.64 5.61 2.42
CA ARG A 57 13.59 5.48 3.53
C ARG A 57 14.95 6.11 3.23
N HIS A 58 15.42 6.02 1.99
CA HIS A 58 16.72 6.53 1.57
C HIS A 58 16.69 7.99 1.12
N LEU A 59 15.50 8.52 0.80
CA LEU A 59 15.32 9.86 0.24
C LEU A 59 14.67 10.82 1.22
N ASP A 60 13.68 10.35 1.98
CA ASP A 60 12.91 11.12 2.95
C ASP A 60 12.24 10.15 3.96
N PRO A 61 12.91 9.83 5.08
CA PRO A 61 12.39 8.88 6.07
C PRO A 61 11.04 9.27 6.66
N ALA A 62 10.69 10.56 6.71
CA ALA A 62 9.40 11.00 7.21
C ALA A 62 8.27 10.57 6.27
N ARG A 63 8.49 10.66 4.96
CA ARG A 63 7.53 10.16 3.95
C ARG A 63 7.43 8.64 3.95
N SER A 64 8.55 7.93 4.11
CA SER A 64 8.54 6.47 4.28
C SER A 64 7.62 6.04 5.42
N ARG A 65 7.75 6.70 6.57
CA ARG A 65 6.91 6.44 7.74
C ARG A 65 5.45 6.78 7.46
N LEU A 66 5.17 7.98 6.96
CA LEU A 66 3.80 8.44 6.72
C LEU A 66 3.06 7.55 5.71
N GLU A 67 3.74 7.05 4.68
CA GLU A 67 3.14 6.15 3.68
C GLU A 67 2.71 4.82 4.32
N LEU A 68 3.54 4.20 5.17
CA LEU A 68 3.17 2.99 5.89
C LEU A 68 2.10 3.23 6.96
N GLU A 69 2.17 4.35 7.69
CA GLU A 69 1.13 4.74 8.64
C GLU A 69 -0.21 4.95 7.95
N THR A 70 -0.21 5.58 6.76
CA THR A 70 -1.41 5.77 5.94
C THR A 70 -1.97 4.44 5.46
N LEU A 71 -1.11 3.54 5.01
CA LEU A 71 -1.52 2.19 4.60
C LEU A 71 -2.17 1.43 5.76
N LEU A 72 -1.55 1.45 6.95
CA LEU A 72 -2.09 0.82 8.16
C LEU A 72 -3.38 1.49 8.66
N ALA A 73 -3.51 2.80 8.48
CA ALA A 73 -4.74 3.53 8.82
C ALA A 73 -5.92 3.17 7.89
N SER A 74 -5.65 2.68 6.68
CA SER A 74 -6.68 2.19 5.75
C SER A 74 -7.21 0.80 6.11
N SER A 75 -6.55 0.08 7.03
CA SER A 75 -6.98 -1.26 7.49
C SER A 75 -8.37 -1.21 8.12
N ARG A 76 -9.17 -2.24 7.87
CA ARG A 76 -10.48 -2.46 8.48
C ARG A 76 -10.61 -3.93 8.89
N ASP A 77 -10.80 -4.16 10.18
CA ASP A 77 -10.93 -5.51 10.76
C ASP A 77 -9.80 -6.46 10.31
N GLY A 78 -8.56 -5.96 10.30
CA GLY A 78 -7.37 -6.69 9.84
C GLY A 78 -7.17 -6.70 8.31
N VAL A 79 -8.14 -6.26 7.52
CA VAL A 79 -8.02 -6.21 6.06
C VAL A 79 -7.33 -4.93 5.62
N ILE A 80 -6.24 -5.06 4.86
CA ILE A 80 -5.71 -3.98 4.03
C ILE A 80 -6.05 -4.33 2.59
N GLY A 81 -6.95 -3.55 2.01
CA GLY A 81 -7.44 -3.81 0.65
C GLY A 81 -6.41 -3.46 -0.43
N HIS A 82 -6.68 -3.94 -1.61
CA HIS A 82 -5.90 -3.67 -2.83
C HIS A 82 -5.74 -2.17 -3.08
N ILE A 83 -6.83 -1.39 -2.91
CA ILE A 83 -6.88 0.07 -3.09
C ILE A 83 -7.58 0.72 -1.90
N ALA A 84 -7.03 1.85 -1.43
CA ALA A 84 -7.75 2.81 -0.61
C ALA A 84 -7.91 4.14 -1.35
N PHE A 85 -9.16 4.62 -1.43
CA PHE A 85 -9.53 5.81 -2.21
C PHE A 85 -9.39 7.10 -1.38
N LEU A 86 -8.19 7.35 -0.85
CA LEU A 86 -7.91 8.50 0.01
C LEU A 86 -7.76 9.78 -0.82
N GLY A 87 -8.46 10.83 -0.41
CA GLY A 87 -8.33 12.18 -1.00
C GLY A 87 -8.66 12.27 -2.48
N GLN A 88 -9.24 11.24 -3.07
CA GLN A 88 -9.58 11.14 -4.48
C GLN A 88 -11.01 10.63 -4.66
N PRO A 89 -11.70 11.06 -5.72
CA PRO A 89 -13.02 10.52 -6.02
C PRO A 89 -13.00 9.00 -6.21
N LEU A 90 -14.04 8.36 -5.68
CA LEU A 90 -14.29 6.95 -5.90
C LEU A 90 -14.47 6.68 -7.40
N ASN A 91 -13.67 5.77 -7.95
CA ASN A 91 -13.91 5.24 -9.28
C ASN A 91 -14.77 3.98 -9.19
N LEU A 92 -16.02 4.07 -9.63
CA LEU A 92 -17.01 3.00 -9.47
C LEU A 92 -16.62 1.72 -10.23
N GLU A 93 -16.04 1.83 -11.41
CA GLU A 93 -15.58 0.69 -12.21
C GLU A 93 -14.51 -0.11 -11.46
N ARG A 94 -13.47 0.58 -10.96
CA ARG A 94 -12.43 -0.06 -10.16
C ARG A 94 -12.95 -0.58 -8.84
N ALA A 95 -13.86 0.16 -8.25
CA ALA A 95 -14.54 -0.23 -7.05
C ALA A 95 -15.29 -1.55 -7.21
N MET A 96 -16.04 -1.71 -8.29
CA MET A 96 -16.75 -2.94 -8.62
C MET A 96 -15.79 -4.09 -8.97
N ARG A 97 -14.72 -3.80 -9.71
CA ARG A 97 -13.70 -4.78 -10.07
C ARG A 97 -13.00 -5.38 -8.85
N TYR A 98 -12.68 -4.54 -7.86
CA TYR A 98 -11.94 -4.96 -6.66
C TYR A 98 -12.84 -5.15 -5.43
N ASN A 99 -14.16 -5.27 -5.60
CA ASN A 99 -15.13 -5.52 -4.53
C ASN A 99 -14.99 -4.55 -3.35
N ILE A 100 -15.58 -3.38 -3.43
CA ILE A 100 -15.54 -2.41 -2.33
C ILE A 100 -16.20 -2.99 -1.10
N ALA A 101 -15.51 -2.92 0.03
CA ALA A 101 -16.10 -3.09 1.34
C ALA A 101 -16.87 -1.81 1.72
N THR A 102 -18.19 -1.82 1.52
CA THR A 102 -19.05 -0.64 1.68
C THR A 102 -19.30 -0.21 3.14
N ARG A 103 -18.93 -1.03 4.11
CA ARG A 103 -19.20 -0.77 5.55
C ARG A 103 -18.27 0.24 6.19
N HIS A 104 -17.08 0.40 5.66
CA HIS A 104 -16.02 1.21 6.23
C HIS A 104 -15.52 2.14 5.15
N ALA A 105 -14.72 3.10 5.38
CA ALA A 105 -14.20 4.01 4.35
C ALA A 105 -13.91 3.32 3.00
N PRO A 106 -13.94 4.02 1.87
CA PRO A 106 -13.80 3.43 0.54
C PRO A 106 -12.46 2.70 0.37
N THR A 107 -12.48 1.41 0.62
CA THR A 107 -11.37 0.48 0.38
C THR A 107 -11.91 -0.76 -0.33
N THR A 108 -11.05 -1.53 -0.97
CA THR A 108 -11.42 -2.77 -1.63
C THR A 108 -11.35 -3.96 -0.66
N SER A 109 -12.02 -5.06 -1.00
CA SER A 109 -11.99 -6.31 -0.21
C SER A 109 -10.99 -7.34 -0.76
N THR A 110 -10.46 -7.12 -1.95
CA THR A 110 -9.36 -7.92 -2.50
C THR A 110 -8.05 -7.53 -1.86
N ILE A 111 -7.09 -8.46 -1.84
CA ILE A 111 -5.74 -8.23 -1.33
C ILE A 111 -4.75 -7.99 -2.49
N GLN A 112 -3.54 -7.62 -2.15
CA GLN A 112 -2.36 -7.69 -3.02
C GLN A 112 -1.29 -8.55 -2.36
N PRO A 113 -0.18 -8.90 -3.04
CA PRO A 113 0.91 -9.64 -2.41
C PRO A 113 1.35 -9.01 -1.09
N PRO A 114 1.42 -9.78 0.02
CA PRO A 114 1.55 -9.25 1.39
C PRO A 114 2.97 -8.76 1.69
N ALA A 115 3.36 -7.62 1.12
CA ALA A 115 4.68 -7.01 1.26
C ALA A 115 4.86 -6.15 2.53
N LEU A 116 3.81 -5.95 3.35
CA LEU A 116 3.81 -4.98 4.44
C LEU A 116 4.87 -5.25 5.51
N ALA A 117 4.98 -6.49 6.01
CA ALA A 117 5.95 -6.82 7.06
C ALA A 117 7.39 -6.62 6.57
N TRP A 118 7.65 -6.95 5.30
CA TRP A 118 8.96 -6.69 4.70
C TRP A 118 9.23 -5.18 4.59
N ALA A 119 8.27 -4.40 4.06
CA ALA A 119 8.42 -2.95 3.97
C ALA A 119 8.63 -2.32 5.35
N TRP A 120 7.89 -2.78 6.37
CA TRP A 120 8.04 -2.33 7.74
C TRP A 120 9.43 -2.62 8.30
N SER A 121 9.94 -3.84 8.13
CA SER A 121 11.28 -4.22 8.58
C SER A 121 12.40 -3.44 7.89
N MET A 122 12.17 -2.98 6.67
CA MET A 122 13.12 -2.20 5.86
C MET A 122 13.00 -0.69 6.10
N SER A 123 11.93 -0.21 6.71
CA SER A 123 11.62 1.21 6.89
C SER A 123 11.70 1.63 8.35
N VAL A 124 11.62 2.94 8.61
CA VAL A 124 11.55 3.50 9.96
C VAL A 124 10.08 3.50 10.40
N GLY A 125 9.57 2.34 10.78
CA GLY A 125 8.21 2.20 11.28
C GLY A 125 8.03 2.67 12.72
N ASP A 126 6.79 2.95 13.12
CA ASP A 126 6.44 3.23 14.52
C ASP A 126 6.10 1.90 15.22
N PRO A 127 6.88 1.45 16.23
CA PRO A 127 6.61 0.19 16.93
C PRO A 127 5.19 0.06 17.50
N ARG A 128 4.53 1.20 17.77
CA ARG A 128 3.14 1.20 18.25
C ARG A 128 2.13 0.67 17.24
N LEU A 129 2.51 0.59 15.96
CA LEU A 129 1.67 0.07 14.87
C LEU A 129 1.92 -1.41 14.56
N GLU A 130 2.87 -2.06 15.23
CA GLU A 130 3.18 -3.48 15.01
C GLU A 130 1.98 -4.39 15.28
N SER A 131 1.13 -4.03 16.23
CA SER A 131 -0.11 -4.76 16.50
C SER A 131 -1.06 -4.80 15.30
N LYS A 132 -1.11 -3.72 14.50
CA LYS A 132 -1.93 -3.68 13.26
C LYS A 132 -1.34 -4.54 12.15
N ILE A 133 -0.03 -4.66 12.10
CA ILE A 133 0.65 -5.55 11.15
C ILE A 133 0.33 -7.00 11.52
N GLN A 134 0.40 -7.32 12.81
CA GLN A 134 0.04 -8.65 13.31
C GLN A 134 -1.44 -8.96 13.04
N GLU A 135 -2.35 -8.02 13.30
CA GLU A 135 -3.78 -8.15 12.99
C GLU A 135 -4.02 -8.47 11.49
N HIS A 136 -3.30 -7.78 10.59
CA HIS A 136 -3.38 -8.07 9.16
C HIS A 136 -2.87 -9.48 8.80
N HIS A 137 -1.75 -9.90 9.39
CA HIS A 137 -1.21 -11.24 9.18
C HIS A 137 -2.13 -12.33 9.74
N ASP A 138 -2.73 -12.10 10.91
CA ASP A 138 -3.68 -13.03 11.51
C ASP A 138 -4.95 -13.15 10.64
N TRP A 139 -5.42 -12.03 10.08
CA TRP A 139 -6.51 -12.04 9.12
C TRP A 139 -6.16 -12.84 7.85
N LEU A 140 -4.97 -12.63 7.27
CA LEU A 140 -4.52 -13.39 6.10
C LEU A 140 -4.49 -14.89 6.38
N ARG A 141 -3.96 -15.32 7.52
CA ARG A 141 -3.95 -16.73 7.93
C ARG A 141 -5.36 -17.29 8.10
N ALA A 142 -6.23 -16.54 8.76
CA ALA A 142 -7.59 -17.01 9.05
C ALA A 142 -8.49 -17.10 7.82
N HIS A 143 -8.25 -16.27 6.78
CA HIS A 143 -9.17 -16.12 5.66
C HIS A 143 -8.58 -16.47 4.30
N ARG A 144 -7.27 -16.66 4.22
CA ARG A 144 -6.56 -16.93 2.97
C ARG A 144 -5.68 -18.18 3.00
N ASP A 145 -5.40 -18.75 4.16
CA ASP A 145 -4.79 -20.07 4.32
C ASP A 145 -5.88 -21.10 4.54
N LEU A 146 -6.60 -21.45 3.46
CA LEU A 146 -7.81 -22.27 3.54
C LEU A 146 -7.52 -23.77 3.78
N GLU A 147 -6.30 -24.20 3.47
CA GLU A 147 -5.88 -25.61 3.64
C GLU A 147 -4.98 -25.81 4.87
N GLY A 148 -4.55 -24.72 5.53
CA GLY A 148 -3.67 -24.76 6.72
C GLY A 148 -2.25 -25.19 6.38
N ASP A 149 -1.80 -24.95 5.14
CA ASP A 149 -0.48 -25.31 4.63
C ASP A 149 0.50 -24.12 4.61
N ASN A 150 0.07 -22.96 5.13
CA ASN A 150 0.76 -21.68 5.13
C ASN A 150 0.91 -21.05 3.72
N LEU A 151 0.09 -21.45 2.76
CA LEU A 151 -0.01 -20.80 1.47
C LEU A 151 -1.27 -19.94 1.42
N LEU A 152 -1.14 -18.73 0.89
CA LEU A 152 -2.27 -17.80 0.78
C LEU A 152 -3.00 -18.02 -0.54
N TRP A 153 -4.29 -18.29 -0.45
CA TRP A 153 -5.16 -18.40 -1.60
C TRP A 153 -5.45 -17.04 -2.23
N LEU A 154 -5.35 -16.98 -3.55
CA LEU A 154 -5.82 -15.86 -4.36
C LEU A 154 -7.25 -16.14 -4.81
N ILE A 155 -8.18 -15.25 -4.51
CA ILE A 155 -9.59 -15.40 -4.86
C ILE A 155 -9.83 -14.92 -6.30
N GLN A 156 -9.03 -13.96 -6.75
CA GLN A 156 -9.08 -13.48 -8.13
C GLN A 156 -7.68 -13.18 -8.68
N PRO A 157 -7.48 -13.22 -10.01
CA PRO A 157 -6.15 -13.04 -10.62
C PRO A 157 -5.44 -11.75 -10.25
N ASP A 158 -6.18 -10.63 -10.13
CA ASP A 158 -5.60 -9.32 -9.79
C ASP A 158 -4.90 -9.31 -8.42
N GLU A 159 -5.22 -10.24 -7.51
CA GLU A 159 -4.56 -10.36 -6.20
C GLU A 159 -3.12 -10.87 -6.30
N SER A 160 -2.73 -11.48 -7.42
CA SER A 160 -1.37 -11.97 -7.65
C SER A 160 -0.35 -10.85 -7.89
N GLY A 161 -0.82 -9.64 -8.18
CA GLY A 161 0.02 -8.56 -8.69
C GLY A 161 0.47 -8.74 -10.14
N MET A 162 0.05 -9.83 -10.78
CA MET A 162 0.21 -10.03 -12.21
C MET A 162 -1.06 -9.53 -12.90
N ASP A 163 -0.92 -8.46 -13.67
CA ASP A 163 -2.04 -8.00 -14.48
C ASP A 163 -2.48 -9.13 -15.41
N ALA A 164 -3.79 -9.33 -15.48
CA ALA A 164 -4.36 -10.33 -16.37
C ALA A 164 -3.97 -9.98 -17.80
N SER A 165 -3.01 -10.72 -18.33
CA SER A 165 -2.60 -10.67 -19.72
C SER A 165 -3.52 -11.57 -20.56
#